data_c075a506087b9ef6c6a4ad9fa267d8cf
#
_entry.id   c075a506087b9ef6c6a4ad9fa267d8cf
#
_cell.length_a   1.000
_cell.length_b   1.000
_cell.length_c   1.000
_cell.angle_alpha   90.00
_cell.angle_beta   90.00
_cell.angle_gamma   90.00
#
_symmetry.space_group_name_H-M   'P 1'
#
loop_
_entity.id
_entity.type
_entity.pdbx_description
1 polymer ?
#
loop_
_entity_poly.entity_id
_entity_poly.type
_entity_poly.pdbx_seq_one_letter_code
_entity_poly.pdbx_strand_id
1 'polypeptide(L)'
;GSEYYGSRLRFITSAEAQDDLTLVLSTSEAYECLPLLLDIPIIKSGTKDEVSPPGTGPYEFAGTKLTRCENWWRDTAPLVDFDEIALTVSSTAADVRDNFEYQKVNMVLTDPNSSAFAGFHNDYELWNEETTIMQYIGYNMNSPVFSNYGLRGAITFAIDREQLVEQTLGGFAVASTLPCSPNSR
;
A
#
# COMPACT_ATOMS: atom_id res chain seq x y z
N GLY A 1 -9.11 -14.82 7.47
CA GLY A 1 -7.78 -14.22 7.35
C GLY A 1 -7.84 -13.02 6.42
N SER A 2 -6.86 -12.13 6.48
CA SER A 2 -6.78 -10.99 5.59
C SER A 2 -6.51 -11.45 4.16
N GLU A 3 -7.30 -11.00 3.18
CA GLU A 3 -7.08 -11.29 1.76
C GLU A 3 -5.70 -10.78 1.30
N TYR A 4 -5.28 -9.62 1.82
CA TYR A 4 -4.01 -9.01 1.50
C TYR A 4 -2.81 -9.88 1.90
N TYR A 5 -2.78 -10.35 3.17
CA TYR A 5 -1.66 -11.18 3.65
C TYR A 5 -1.81 -12.65 3.25
N GLY A 6 -3.02 -13.16 3.05
CA GLY A 6 -3.26 -14.56 2.72
C GLY A 6 -2.58 -15.00 1.42
N SER A 7 -2.62 -14.17 0.39
CA SER A 7 -1.95 -14.46 -0.89
C SER A 7 -0.42 -14.38 -0.79
N ARG A 8 0.12 -13.45 0.01
CA ARG A 8 1.55 -13.24 0.21
C ARG A 8 2.20 -14.37 1.00
N LEU A 9 1.48 -14.90 1.99
CA LEU A 9 1.98 -15.92 2.92
C LEU A 9 1.60 -17.36 2.52
N ARG A 10 1.09 -17.54 1.31
CA ARG A 10 0.61 -18.86 0.82
C ARG A 10 1.66 -19.98 0.85
N PHE A 11 2.95 -19.62 0.83
CA PHE A 11 4.06 -20.57 0.87
C PHE A 11 4.37 -21.06 2.29
N ILE A 12 3.89 -20.36 3.33
CA ILE A 12 4.12 -20.73 4.72
C ILE A 12 3.17 -21.89 5.08
N THR A 13 3.74 -23.03 5.46
CA THR A 13 3.00 -24.24 5.83
C THR A 13 2.82 -24.38 7.33
N SER A 14 3.78 -23.88 8.12
CA SER A 14 3.67 -23.80 9.58
C SER A 14 4.43 -22.61 10.14
N ALA A 15 4.02 -22.19 11.34
CA ALA A 15 4.68 -21.18 12.15
C ALA A 15 4.69 -21.67 13.60
N GLU A 16 5.86 -22.01 14.14
CA GLU A 16 6.00 -22.63 15.45
C GLU A 16 7.00 -21.84 16.32
N ALA A 17 6.58 -21.43 17.51
CA ALA A 17 7.48 -20.87 18.49
C ALA A 17 8.34 -22.00 19.09
N GLN A 18 9.63 -21.98 18.85
CA GLN A 18 10.59 -22.93 19.41
C GLN A 18 10.93 -22.59 20.86
N ASP A 19 11.03 -21.29 21.13
CA ASP A 19 11.25 -20.69 22.46
C ASP A 19 10.67 -19.26 22.48
N ASP A 20 10.90 -18.53 23.56
CA ASP A 20 10.37 -17.16 23.76
C ASP A 20 10.89 -16.12 22.76
N LEU A 21 11.98 -16.41 22.06
CA LEU A 21 12.65 -15.49 21.14
C LEU A 21 12.77 -16.04 19.71
N THR A 22 12.42 -17.32 19.50
CA THR A 22 12.65 -18.00 18.24
C THR A 22 11.34 -18.47 17.62
N LEU A 23 11.01 -17.95 16.46
CA LEU A 23 9.90 -18.38 15.61
C LEU A 23 10.45 -19.14 14.39
N VAL A 24 10.00 -20.37 14.21
CA VAL A 24 10.35 -21.18 13.03
C VAL A 24 9.20 -21.15 12.03
N LEU A 25 9.50 -20.69 10.83
CA LEU A 25 8.57 -20.70 9.69
C LEU A 25 8.98 -21.82 8.73
N SER A 26 8.06 -22.73 8.42
CA SER A 26 8.27 -23.75 7.38
C SER A 26 7.56 -23.31 6.10
N THR A 27 8.19 -23.59 4.97
CA THR A 27 7.65 -23.23 3.64
C THR A 27 7.49 -24.49 2.78
N SER A 28 6.53 -24.47 1.86
CA SER A 28 6.29 -25.58 0.92
C SER A 28 7.42 -25.75 -0.11
N GLU A 29 8.15 -24.70 -0.37
CA GLU A 29 9.28 -24.65 -1.31
C GLU A 29 10.29 -23.60 -0.83
N ALA A 30 11.54 -23.69 -1.28
CA ALA A 30 12.56 -22.71 -0.97
C ALA A 30 12.20 -21.37 -1.62
N TYR A 31 12.14 -20.30 -0.82
CA TYR A 31 11.80 -18.97 -1.29
C TYR A 31 12.76 -17.92 -0.66
N GLU A 32 13.76 -17.53 -1.42
CA GLU A 32 14.82 -16.61 -0.93
C GLU A 32 14.28 -15.24 -0.52
N CYS A 33 13.21 -14.78 -1.16
CA CYS A 33 12.58 -13.49 -0.86
C CYS A 33 11.55 -13.54 0.28
N LEU A 34 11.43 -14.66 1.01
CA LEU A 34 10.49 -14.78 2.12
C LEU A 34 10.60 -13.64 3.14
N PRO A 35 11.79 -13.18 3.56
CA PRO A 35 11.90 -12.08 4.52
C PRO A 35 11.22 -10.78 4.05
N LEU A 36 11.15 -10.52 2.74
CA LEU A 36 10.48 -9.34 2.17
C LEU A 36 8.94 -9.43 2.26
N LEU A 37 8.40 -10.63 2.47
CA LEU A 37 6.98 -10.86 2.62
C LEU A 37 6.51 -10.85 4.09
N LEU A 38 7.46 -10.74 5.04
CA LEU A 38 7.18 -10.79 6.48
C LEU A 38 6.94 -9.40 7.10
N ASP A 39 6.65 -8.39 6.30
CA ASP A 39 6.19 -7.06 6.74
C ASP A 39 4.72 -7.10 7.25
N ILE A 40 4.42 -8.09 8.07
CA ILE A 40 3.09 -8.33 8.63
C ILE A 40 2.95 -7.68 10.00
N PRO A 41 1.75 -7.18 10.35
CA PRO A 41 1.51 -6.66 11.68
C PRO A 41 1.68 -7.74 12.75
N ILE A 42 2.48 -7.43 13.76
CA ILE A 42 2.64 -8.27 14.95
C ILE A 42 1.73 -7.72 16.04
N ILE A 43 0.82 -8.54 16.54
CA ILE A 43 -0.13 -8.19 17.58
C ILE A 43 0.06 -9.06 18.81
N LYS A 44 -0.43 -8.59 19.96
CA LYS A 44 -0.38 -9.35 21.21
C LYS A 44 -1.13 -10.68 21.09
N SER A 45 -0.55 -11.74 21.61
CA SER A 45 -1.20 -13.07 21.62
C SER A 45 -2.54 -13.02 22.34
N GLY A 46 -3.55 -13.64 21.77
CA GLY A 46 -4.92 -13.69 22.32
C GLY A 46 -5.81 -12.51 21.94
N THR A 47 -5.31 -11.49 21.24
CA THR A 47 -6.09 -10.28 20.89
C THR A 47 -6.52 -10.22 19.42
N LYS A 48 -6.40 -11.31 18.67
CA LYS A 48 -6.69 -11.38 17.22
C LYS A 48 -8.12 -11.00 16.83
N ASP A 49 -9.07 -11.12 17.76
CA ASP A 49 -10.49 -10.83 17.54
C ASP A 49 -10.88 -9.43 18.06
N GLU A 50 -9.95 -8.67 18.61
CA GLU A 50 -10.17 -7.30 19.02
C GLU A 50 -10.22 -6.37 17.80
N VAL A 51 -11.02 -5.31 17.89
CA VAL A 51 -11.11 -4.28 16.85
C VAL A 51 -9.79 -3.55 16.67
N SER A 52 -9.07 -3.36 17.76
CA SER A 52 -7.76 -2.70 17.79
C SER A 52 -6.80 -3.47 18.72
N PRO A 53 -6.21 -4.55 18.22
CA PRO A 53 -5.27 -5.33 19.03
C PRO A 53 -4.00 -4.51 19.30
N PRO A 54 -3.42 -4.62 20.51
CA PRO A 54 -2.13 -4.00 20.81
C PRO A 54 -1.04 -4.49 19.87
N GLY A 55 -0.36 -3.56 19.22
CA GLY A 55 0.76 -3.80 18.30
C GLY A 55 2.10 -3.37 18.89
N THR A 56 3.10 -3.28 18.03
CA THR A 56 4.48 -2.85 18.39
C THR A 56 4.82 -1.45 17.88
N GLY A 57 3.82 -0.71 17.39
CA GLY A 57 3.98 0.64 16.85
C GLY A 57 4.21 1.70 17.92
N PRO A 58 4.68 2.90 17.51
CA PRO A 58 4.89 4.02 18.44
C PRO A 58 3.59 4.71 18.89
N TYR A 59 2.46 4.33 18.31
CA TYR A 59 1.14 4.89 18.63
C TYR A 59 0.13 3.78 18.92
N GLU A 60 -0.79 4.06 19.83
CA GLU A 60 -1.95 3.23 20.15
C GLU A 60 -3.22 3.83 19.55
N PHE A 61 -4.08 3.01 18.98
CA PHE A 61 -5.36 3.43 18.43
C PHE A 61 -6.42 3.52 19.52
N ALA A 62 -7.01 4.69 19.68
CA ALA A 62 -8.08 4.97 20.66
C ALA A 62 -9.39 5.40 19.98
N GLY A 63 -9.86 4.60 19.01
CA GLY A 63 -11.14 4.79 18.32
C GLY A 63 -11.12 5.87 17.25
N THR A 64 -10.91 7.13 17.59
CA THR A 64 -10.87 8.26 16.64
C THR A 64 -9.55 8.98 16.63
N LYS A 65 -8.55 8.46 17.30
CA LYS A 65 -7.23 9.04 17.39
C LYS A 65 -6.14 7.99 17.62
N LEU A 66 -4.93 8.38 17.28
CA LEU A 66 -3.71 7.67 17.65
C LEU A 66 -3.03 8.47 18.75
N THR A 67 -2.68 7.82 19.87
CA THR A 67 -1.98 8.41 21.00
C THR A 67 -0.60 7.82 21.10
N ARG A 68 0.42 8.63 21.34
CA ARG A 68 1.81 8.18 21.47
C ARG A 68 1.97 7.22 22.62
N CYS A 69 2.73 6.14 22.42
CA CYS A 69 3.18 5.24 23.48
C CYS A 69 4.35 5.89 24.21
N GLU A 70 4.18 6.20 25.51
CA GLU A 70 5.24 6.80 26.33
C GLU A 70 6.47 5.87 26.49
N ASN A 71 6.23 4.57 26.55
CA ASN A 71 7.27 3.55 26.73
C ASN A 71 7.42 2.67 25.50
N TRP A 72 7.56 3.29 24.33
CA TRP A 72 7.79 2.52 23.12
C TRP A 72 9.14 1.79 23.19
N TRP A 73 9.15 0.53 22.75
CA TRP A 73 10.29 -0.40 22.90
C TRP A 73 11.56 0.00 22.13
N ARG A 74 11.47 0.90 21.16
CA ARG A 74 12.65 1.41 20.44
C ARG A 74 13.22 2.64 21.15
N ASP A 75 14.54 2.64 21.31
CA ASP A 75 15.29 3.78 21.88
C ASP A 75 15.40 4.98 20.90
N THR A 76 15.07 4.76 19.62
CA THR A 76 15.09 5.82 18.61
C THR A 76 13.77 6.56 18.62
N ALA A 77 13.84 7.90 18.63
CA ALA A 77 12.63 8.73 18.48
C ALA A 77 11.85 8.31 17.24
N PRO A 78 10.52 8.25 17.31
CA PRO A 78 9.69 8.01 16.13
C PRO A 78 9.92 9.13 15.11
N LEU A 79 9.79 8.81 13.80
CA LEU A 79 9.95 9.77 12.72
C LEU A 79 8.96 10.96 12.82
N VAL A 80 7.87 10.76 13.53
CA VAL A 80 6.80 11.74 13.73
C VAL A 80 6.69 12.04 15.23
N ASP A 81 6.80 13.30 15.61
CA ASP A 81 6.86 13.75 17.00
C ASP A 81 5.55 14.43 17.44
N PHE A 82 4.41 13.78 17.19
CA PHE A 82 3.11 14.21 17.69
C PHE A 82 2.68 13.37 18.88
N ASP A 83 2.10 13.99 19.91
CA ASP A 83 1.55 13.27 21.05
C ASP A 83 0.23 12.60 20.69
N GLU A 84 -0.53 13.24 19.80
CA GLU A 84 -1.83 12.75 19.36
C GLU A 84 -2.05 13.06 17.88
N ILE A 85 -2.65 12.11 17.15
CA ILE A 85 -3.08 12.27 15.76
C ILE A 85 -4.56 11.98 15.71
N ALA A 86 -5.38 13.00 15.46
CA ALA A 86 -6.81 12.84 15.29
C ALA A 86 -7.14 12.22 13.92
N LEU A 87 -8.04 11.24 13.90
CA LEU A 87 -8.48 10.56 12.69
C LEU A 87 -9.91 10.99 12.34
N THR A 88 -10.09 11.49 11.13
CA THR A 88 -11.39 11.89 10.60
C THR A 88 -11.83 10.91 9.52
N VAL A 89 -13.00 10.31 9.72
CA VAL A 89 -13.59 9.42 8.70
C VAL A 89 -14.34 10.28 7.68
N SER A 90 -13.97 10.12 6.41
CA SER A 90 -14.64 10.75 5.28
C SER A 90 -15.25 9.66 4.40
N SER A 91 -16.56 9.74 4.16
CA SER A 91 -17.30 8.70 3.45
C SER A 91 -17.33 8.91 1.93
N THR A 92 -17.10 10.13 1.49
CA THR A 92 -17.14 10.50 0.06
C THR A 92 -15.91 11.31 -0.34
N ALA A 93 -15.61 11.35 -1.62
CA ALA A 93 -14.55 12.20 -2.18
C ALA A 93 -14.81 13.70 -1.90
N ALA A 94 -16.07 14.11 -1.86
CA ALA A 94 -16.46 15.48 -1.50
C ALA A 94 -16.15 15.78 -0.04
N ASP A 95 -16.43 14.85 0.88
CA ASP A 95 -16.10 15.01 2.30
C ASP A 95 -14.58 15.12 2.50
N VAL A 96 -13.79 14.30 1.79
CA VAL A 96 -12.33 14.37 1.83
C VAL A 96 -11.84 15.74 1.39
N ARG A 97 -12.31 16.21 0.23
CA ARG A 97 -11.99 17.54 -0.29
C ARG A 97 -12.38 18.63 0.70
N ASP A 98 -13.63 18.66 1.14
CA ASP A 98 -14.16 19.73 1.97
C ASP A 98 -13.48 19.77 3.35
N ASN A 99 -13.17 18.60 3.93
CA ASN A 99 -12.43 18.54 5.19
C ASN A 99 -11.01 19.11 5.06
N PHE A 100 -10.35 18.90 3.92
CA PHE A 100 -9.04 19.46 3.65
C PHE A 100 -9.11 20.95 3.31
N GLU A 101 -9.97 21.36 2.39
CA GLU A 101 -10.14 22.74 1.95
C GLU A 101 -10.55 23.69 3.09
N TYR A 102 -11.43 23.22 4.00
CA TYR A 102 -11.84 23.97 5.18
C TYR A 102 -10.92 23.79 6.40
N GLN A 103 -9.74 23.21 6.20
CA GLN A 103 -8.71 23.01 7.24
C GLN A 103 -9.20 22.25 8.48
N LYS A 104 -10.17 21.37 8.31
CA LYS A 104 -10.63 20.46 9.39
C LYS A 104 -9.66 19.31 9.59
N VAL A 105 -8.90 18.96 8.56
CA VAL A 105 -7.80 18.01 8.60
C VAL A 105 -6.55 18.64 7.99
N ASN A 106 -5.36 18.26 8.49
CA ASN A 106 -4.08 18.82 8.06
C ASN A 106 -3.37 17.91 7.06
N MET A 107 -3.72 16.63 7.01
CA MET A 107 -3.13 15.66 6.11
C MET A 107 -4.20 14.74 5.54
N VAL A 108 -4.08 14.43 4.26
CA VAL A 108 -4.94 13.50 3.54
C VAL A 108 -4.06 12.54 2.75
N LEU A 109 -4.35 11.24 2.86
CA LEU A 109 -3.83 10.23 1.95
C LEU A 109 -4.89 9.96 0.88
N THR A 110 -4.56 10.22 -0.37
CA THR A 110 -5.52 10.07 -1.48
C THR A 110 -4.84 9.54 -2.74
N ASP A 111 -5.62 8.89 -3.60
CA ASP A 111 -5.19 8.57 -4.96
C ASP A 111 -5.15 9.87 -5.78
N PRO A 112 -4.05 10.21 -6.45
CA PRO A 112 -3.94 11.39 -7.28
C PRO A 112 -4.94 11.42 -8.45
N ASN A 113 -5.45 10.27 -8.86
CA ASN A 113 -6.49 10.17 -9.89
C ASN A 113 -7.91 10.27 -9.33
N SER A 114 -8.06 10.46 -8.00
CA SER A 114 -9.38 10.62 -7.39
C SER A 114 -9.99 11.99 -7.64
N SER A 115 -11.31 12.05 -7.65
CA SER A 115 -12.02 13.34 -7.74
C SER A 115 -11.80 14.24 -6.53
N ALA A 116 -11.40 13.67 -5.39
CA ALA A 116 -11.01 14.47 -4.22
C ALA A 116 -9.74 15.26 -4.50
N PHE A 117 -8.69 14.60 -5.03
CA PHE A 117 -7.42 15.25 -5.34
C PHE A 117 -7.57 16.36 -6.39
N ALA A 118 -8.32 16.09 -7.46
CA ALA A 118 -8.60 17.09 -8.50
C ALA A 118 -9.35 18.34 -7.98
N GLY A 119 -9.98 18.24 -6.83
CA GLY A 119 -10.74 19.32 -6.19
C GLY A 119 -9.98 20.13 -5.15
N PHE A 120 -8.71 19.81 -4.88
CA PHE A 120 -7.89 20.60 -3.94
C PHE A 120 -7.40 21.89 -4.62
N HIS A 121 -7.67 23.02 -4.01
CA HIS A 121 -7.36 24.36 -4.53
C HIS A 121 -6.54 25.22 -3.57
N ASN A 122 -6.47 24.87 -2.28
CA ASN A 122 -5.63 25.53 -1.30
C ASN A 122 -4.15 25.21 -1.54
N ASP A 123 -3.26 26.03 -1.01
CA ASP A 123 -1.83 25.69 -0.98
C ASP A 123 -1.60 24.49 -0.08
N TYR A 124 -0.91 23.49 -0.62
CA TYR A 124 -0.55 22.26 0.09
C TYR A 124 0.82 21.77 -0.32
N GLU A 125 1.45 21.01 0.55
CA GLU A 125 2.65 20.26 0.26
C GLU A 125 2.25 18.87 -0.20
N LEU A 126 2.84 18.40 -1.30
CA LEU A 126 2.56 17.08 -1.88
C LEU A 126 3.73 16.15 -1.66
N TRP A 127 3.47 15.05 -0.98
CA TRP A 127 4.43 13.97 -0.79
C TRP A 127 3.96 12.74 -1.57
N ASN A 128 4.77 12.32 -2.54
CA ASN A 128 4.46 11.17 -3.37
C ASN A 128 5.09 9.90 -2.77
N GLU A 129 4.26 8.88 -2.62
CA GLU A 129 4.69 7.54 -2.24
C GLU A 129 4.58 6.61 -3.45
N GLU A 130 5.69 5.96 -3.80
CA GLU A 130 5.69 4.97 -4.87
C GLU A 130 4.89 3.73 -4.45
N THR A 131 4.00 3.29 -5.31
CA THR A 131 3.21 2.08 -5.10
C THR A 131 3.71 0.93 -5.98
N THR A 132 3.35 -0.30 -5.62
CA THR A 132 3.57 -1.49 -6.46
C THR A 132 2.41 -1.75 -7.42
N ILE A 133 1.48 -0.80 -7.55
CA ILE A 133 0.33 -0.93 -8.47
C ILE A 133 0.83 -0.78 -9.90
N MET A 134 0.50 -1.78 -10.72
CA MET A 134 0.85 -1.78 -12.14
C MET A 134 -0.41 -1.92 -13.00
N GLN A 135 -0.54 -1.02 -13.96
CA GLN A 135 -1.54 -1.13 -15.01
C GLN A 135 -0.93 -1.81 -16.24
N TYR A 136 -1.57 -2.84 -16.73
CA TYR A 136 -1.07 -3.62 -17.87
C TYR A 136 -2.20 -4.08 -18.79
N ILE A 137 -1.87 -4.40 -20.02
CA ILE A 137 -2.78 -5.02 -20.99
C ILE A 137 -2.43 -6.51 -21.09
N GLY A 138 -3.39 -7.35 -20.67
CA GLY A 138 -3.32 -8.79 -20.84
C GLY A 138 -4.00 -9.23 -22.13
N TYR A 139 -3.33 -10.03 -22.96
CA TYR A 139 -3.90 -10.59 -24.17
C TYR A 139 -4.38 -12.03 -23.94
N ASN A 140 -5.65 -12.31 -24.28
CA ASN A 140 -6.14 -13.68 -24.29
C ASN A 140 -5.55 -14.46 -25.47
N MET A 141 -4.53 -15.27 -25.21
CA MET A 141 -3.81 -16.07 -26.22
C MET A 141 -4.68 -17.15 -26.89
N ASN A 142 -5.81 -17.55 -26.27
CA ASN A 142 -6.75 -18.51 -26.86
C ASN A 142 -7.67 -17.86 -27.90
N SER A 143 -7.69 -16.54 -27.99
CA SER A 143 -8.42 -15.84 -29.05
C SER A 143 -7.68 -15.94 -30.37
N PRO A 144 -8.36 -16.32 -31.48
CA PRO A 144 -7.73 -16.35 -32.81
C PRO A 144 -7.12 -15.02 -33.24
N VAL A 145 -7.68 -13.91 -32.75
CA VAL A 145 -7.18 -12.56 -33.03
C VAL A 145 -5.86 -12.30 -32.32
N PHE A 146 -5.80 -12.59 -31.03
CA PHE A 146 -4.61 -12.31 -30.20
C PHE A 146 -3.55 -13.41 -30.16
N SER A 147 -3.79 -14.56 -30.79
CA SER A 147 -2.76 -15.56 -31.05
C SER A 147 -1.69 -15.04 -32.04
N ASN A 148 -2.06 -14.05 -32.88
CA ASN A 148 -1.12 -13.42 -33.80
C ASN A 148 -0.11 -12.52 -33.07
N TYR A 149 1.17 -12.89 -33.13
CA TYR A 149 2.26 -12.13 -32.50
C TYR A 149 2.39 -10.71 -33.04
N GLY A 150 2.26 -10.55 -34.37
CA GLY A 150 2.40 -9.24 -35.02
C GLY A 150 1.32 -8.25 -34.56
N LEU A 151 0.08 -8.72 -34.35
CA LEU A 151 -0.99 -7.85 -33.88
C LEU A 151 -0.74 -7.37 -32.43
N ARG A 152 -0.29 -8.26 -31.56
CA ARG A 152 0.07 -7.88 -30.17
C ARG A 152 1.21 -6.85 -30.15
N GLY A 153 2.23 -7.08 -31.01
CA GLY A 153 3.32 -6.13 -31.20
C GLY A 153 2.82 -4.77 -31.69
N ALA A 154 1.97 -4.75 -32.71
CA ALA A 154 1.40 -3.52 -33.26
C ALA A 154 0.62 -2.72 -32.18
N ILE A 155 -0.21 -3.36 -31.38
CA ILE A 155 -0.92 -2.71 -30.28
C ILE A 155 0.07 -2.15 -29.26
N THR A 156 1.09 -2.92 -28.90
CA THR A 156 2.11 -2.51 -27.93
C THR A 156 2.88 -1.27 -28.40
N PHE A 157 3.18 -1.17 -29.70
CA PHE A 157 3.86 0.00 -30.29
C PHE A 157 2.92 1.19 -30.50
N ALA A 158 1.62 0.95 -30.69
CA ALA A 158 0.65 2.02 -30.87
C ALA A 158 0.33 2.80 -29.58
N ILE A 159 0.69 2.25 -28.42
CA ILE A 159 0.43 2.88 -27.11
C ILE A 159 1.60 3.75 -26.73
N ASP A 160 1.41 5.06 -26.75
CA ASP A 160 2.33 6.02 -26.16
C ASP A 160 2.14 6.06 -24.64
N ARG A 161 3.04 5.37 -23.94
CA ARG A 161 2.95 5.22 -22.47
C ARG A 161 3.28 6.51 -21.75
N GLU A 162 4.20 7.30 -22.29
CA GLU A 162 4.59 8.60 -21.69
C GLU A 162 3.42 9.58 -21.80
N GLN A 163 2.80 9.67 -22.96
CA GLN A 163 1.60 10.49 -23.14
C GLN A 163 0.46 10.05 -22.23
N LEU A 164 0.28 8.75 -22.02
CA LEU A 164 -0.73 8.22 -21.11
C LEU A 164 -0.44 8.60 -19.65
N VAL A 165 0.81 8.54 -19.22
CA VAL A 165 1.22 9.00 -17.90
C VAL A 165 0.94 10.48 -17.70
N GLU A 166 1.31 11.33 -18.66
CA GLU A 166 1.14 12.77 -18.55
C GLU A 166 -0.34 13.20 -18.65
N GLN A 167 -1.07 12.69 -19.65
CA GLN A 167 -2.41 13.19 -19.94
C GLN A 167 -3.52 12.52 -19.14
N THR A 168 -3.33 11.24 -18.77
CA THR A 168 -4.37 10.48 -18.08
C THR A 168 -4.07 10.31 -16.60
N LEU A 169 -2.81 10.18 -16.24
CA LEU A 169 -2.38 9.94 -14.86
C LEU A 169 -1.73 11.18 -14.21
N GLY A 170 -1.76 12.32 -14.88
CA GLY A 170 -1.27 13.60 -14.34
C GLY A 170 0.20 13.58 -13.92
N GLY A 171 1.02 12.70 -14.48
CA GLY A 171 2.43 12.53 -14.10
C GLY A 171 2.65 11.58 -12.89
N PHE A 172 1.58 11.05 -12.29
CA PHE A 172 1.65 10.18 -11.10
C PHE A 172 1.84 8.69 -11.45
N ALA A 173 2.68 8.41 -12.42
CA ALA A 173 3.06 7.06 -12.78
C ALA A 173 4.40 7.06 -13.51
N VAL A 174 4.98 5.90 -13.71
CA VAL A 174 6.20 5.71 -14.49
C VAL A 174 5.91 4.76 -15.64
N ALA A 175 6.24 5.19 -16.87
CA ALA A 175 6.12 4.34 -18.05
C ALA A 175 7.08 3.14 -17.94
N SER A 176 6.55 1.92 -18.11
CA SER A 176 7.33 0.69 -18.06
C SER A 176 7.10 -0.18 -19.28
N THR A 177 8.13 -0.88 -19.71
CA THR A 177 8.07 -1.87 -20.79
C THR A 177 8.01 -3.31 -20.26
N LEU A 178 8.34 -3.49 -18.99
CA LEU A 178 8.36 -4.80 -18.31
C LEU A 178 7.28 -4.86 -17.22
N PRO A 179 6.74 -6.04 -16.92
CA PRO A 179 5.75 -6.22 -15.86
C PRO A 179 6.40 -6.28 -14.47
N CYS A 180 7.24 -5.30 -14.17
CA CYS A 180 7.87 -5.13 -12.86
C CYS A 180 8.11 -3.64 -12.61
N SER A 181 8.25 -3.27 -11.33
CA SER A 181 8.60 -1.89 -10.98
C SER A 181 9.94 -1.51 -11.61
N PRO A 182 10.06 -0.35 -12.27
CA PRO A 182 11.34 0.14 -12.79
C PRO A 182 12.43 0.27 -11.71
N ASN A 183 12.01 0.44 -10.45
CA ASN A 183 12.88 0.59 -9.30
C ASN A 183 13.13 -0.74 -8.55
N SER A 184 12.57 -1.87 -9.01
CA SER A 184 12.89 -3.18 -8.43
C SER A 184 14.33 -3.57 -8.73
N ARG A 185 15.09 -3.90 -7.70
CA ARG A 185 16.45 -4.40 -7.76
C ARG A 185 16.48 -5.90 -7.64
#